data_c83ccbbc1b0712319fe428beb2d21526
#
_entry.id   c83ccbbc1b0712319fe428beb2d21526
#
_cell.length_a   1.000
_cell.length_b   1.000
_cell.length_c   1.000
_cell.angle_alpha   90.00
_cell.angle_beta   90.00
_cell.angle_gamma   90.00
#
_symmetry.space_group_name_H-M   'P 1'
#
loop_
_entity.id
_entity.type
_entity.pdbx_description
1 polymer ?
#
loop_
_entity_poly.entity_id
_entity_poly.type
_entity_poly.pdbx_seq_one_letter_code
_entity_poly.pdbx_strand_id
1 'polypeptide(L)'
;MKLNLEKMNGYSVIFIQEERIDAHNSGELKEYILHLIEQGEVNIIIQLENVRFIDSSGLGALLSGYKNAIAKSGKLALACCKQQVISMFELTRLNRVFEIYTDLKEVFDNEA
;
A
#
# COMPACT_ATOMS: atom_id res chain seq x y z
N MET A 1 14.56 -3.08 -2.19
CA MET A 1 13.27 -3.26 -2.89
C MET A 1 13.16 -2.29 -4.05
N LYS A 2 12.73 -2.77 -5.19
CA LYS A 2 12.46 -1.91 -6.34
C LYS A 2 11.09 -1.29 -6.21
N LEU A 3 11.03 0.03 -6.18
CA LEU A 3 9.78 0.77 -6.16
C LEU A 3 9.98 2.12 -6.83
N ASN A 4 8.88 2.73 -7.23
CA ASN A 4 8.88 4.05 -7.84
C ASN A 4 7.85 4.90 -7.12
N LEU A 5 8.20 6.14 -6.82
CA LEU A 5 7.30 7.08 -6.14
C LEU A 5 6.87 8.16 -7.12
N GLU A 6 5.56 8.39 -7.21
CA GLU A 6 5.03 9.51 -7.99
C GLU A 6 3.99 10.26 -7.16
N LYS A 7 3.96 11.56 -7.31
CA LYS A 7 2.95 12.40 -6.65
C LYS A 7 1.81 12.62 -7.64
N MET A 8 0.60 12.24 -7.24
CA MET A 8 -0.59 12.36 -8.08
C MET A 8 -1.79 12.78 -7.23
N ASN A 9 -2.45 13.84 -7.63
CA ASN A 9 -3.71 14.28 -7.00
C ASN A 9 -3.63 14.40 -5.46
N GLY A 10 -2.48 14.85 -4.95
CA GLY A 10 -2.27 14.99 -3.51
C GLY A 10 -1.84 13.72 -2.80
N TYR A 11 -1.70 12.62 -3.53
CA TYR A 11 -1.24 11.35 -2.98
C TYR A 11 0.22 11.07 -3.33
N SER A 12 0.89 10.36 -2.44
CA SER A 12 2.17 9.73 -2.73
C SER A 12 1.87 8.30 -3.20
N VAL A 13 2.05 8.03 -4.48
CA VAL A 13 1.75 6.72 -5.05
C VAL A 13 3.04 5.92 -5.14
N ILE A 14 3.09 4.80 -4.44
CA ILE A 14 4.25 3.91 -4.45
C ILE A 14 3.95 2.74 -5.39
N PHE A 15 4.67 2.69 -6.50
CA PHE A 15 4.56 1.59 -7.47
C PHE A 15 5.55 0.51 -7.08
N ILE A 16 5.05 -0.63 -6.60
CA ILE A 16 5.91 -1.74 -6.20
C ILE A 16 6.34 -2.51 -7.44
N GLN A 17 7.64 -2.55 -7.70
CA GLN A 17 8.20 -3.22 -8.87
C GLN A 17 8.84 -4.55 -8.48
N GLU A 18 8.11 -5.32 -7.67
CA GLU A 18 8.49 -6.64 -7.20
C GLU A 18 7.32 -7.58 -7.42
N GLU A 19 7.61 -8.83 -7.72
CA GLU A 19 6.54 -9.83 -7.82
C GLU A 19 6.10 -10.34 -6.46
N ARG A 20 6.93 -10.16 -5.43
CA ARG A 20 6.67 -10.67 -4.08
C ARG A 20 6.99 -9.60 -3.04
N ILE A 21 6.14 -9.54 -2.03
CA ILE A 21 6.46 -8.79 -0.81
C ILE A 21 6.50 -9.83 0.32
N ASP A 22 7.68 -10.09 0.84
CA ASP A 22 7.90 -11.15 1.81
C ASP A 22 8.94 -10.73 2.87
N ALA A 23 9.40 -11.69 3.66
CA ALA A 23 10.35 -11.41 4.73
C ALA A 23 11.66 -10.80 4.25
N HIS A 24 12.02 -10.99 2.96
CA HIS A 24 13.27 -10.43 2.42
C HIS A 24 13.18 -8.94 2.14
N ASN A 25 12.01 -8.41 1.78
CA ASN A 25 11.88 -7.01 1.37
C ASN A 25 10.83 -6.20 2.14
N SER A 26 10.03 -6.85 2.99
CA SER A 26 8.97 -6.14 3.72
C SER A 26 9.51 -5.08 4.68
N GLY A 27 10.68 -5.31 5.27
CA GLY A 27 11.31 -4.32 6.15
C GLY A 27 11.66 -3.03 5.44
N GLU A 28 12.18 -3.13 4.22
CA GLU A 28 12.48 -1.96 3.40
C GLU A 28 11.21 -1.18 3.03
N LEU A 29 10.16 -1.90 2.69
CA LEU A 29 8.87 -1.27 2.37
C LEU A 29 8.32 -0.52 3.58
N LYS A 30 8.34 -1.16 4.74
CA LYS A 30 7.87 -0.55 5.97
C LYS A 30 8.64 0.73 6.28
N GLU A 31 9.96 0.68 6.23
CA GLU A 31 10.79 1.85 6.48
C GLU A 31 10.54 2.98 5.49
N TYR A 32 10.34 2.62 4.22
CA TYR A 32 10.08 3.60 3.19
C TYR A 32 8.77 4.35 3.46
N ILE A 33 7.71 3.61 3.79
CA ILE A 33 6.41 4.18 4.10
C ILE A 33 6.50 5.09 5.34
N LEU A 34 7.14 4.61 6.40
CA LEU A 34 7.28 5.39 7.63
C LEU A 34 8.07 6.68 7.40
N HIS A 35 9.09 6.62 6.57
CA HIS A 35 9.88 7.80 6.23
C HIS A 35 9.02 8.86 5.51
N LEU A 36 8.18 8.44 4.56
CA LEU A 36 7.27 9.35 3.89
C LEU A 36 6.32 10.02 4.89
N ILE A 37 5.78 9.23 5.80
CA ILE A 37 4.85 9.74 6.81
C ILE A 37 5.53 10.76 7.72
N GLU A 38 6.77 10.49 8.12
CA GLU A 38 7.55 11.42 8.95
C GLU A 38 7.79 12.75 8.23
N GLN A 39 7.87 12.74 6.91
CA GLN A 39 8.06 13.95 6.12
C GLN A 39 6.74 14.67 5.82
N GLY A 40 5.63 14.21 6.38
CA GLY A 40 4.33 14.83 6.16
C GLY A 40 3.57 14.28 4.96
N GLU A 41 4.12 13.27 4.27
CA GLU A 41 3.46 12.62 3.14
C GLU A 41 2.57 11.51 3.69
N VAL A 42 1.38 11.90 4.15
CA VAL A 42 0.52 10.99 4.91
C VAL A 42 -0.62 10.38 4.09
N ASN A 43 -0.81 10.83 2.87
CA ASN A 43 -1.83 10.28 1.96
C ASN A 43 -1.12 9.41 0.93
N ILE A 44 -1.20 8.09 1.14
CA ILE A 44 -0.38 7.12 0.43
C ILE A 44 -1.26 6.12 -0.30
N ILE A 45 -0.88 5.78 -1.53
CA ILE A 45 -1.47 4.68 -2.28
C ILE A 45 -0.36 3.71 -2.60
N ILE A 46 -0.59 2.43 -2.31
CA ILE A 46 0.33 1.37 -2.70
C ILE A 46 -0.24 0.70 -3.95
N GLN A 47 0.45 0.86 -5.06
CA GLN A 47 0.04 0.27 -6.33
C GLN A 47 0.71 -1.09 -6.46
N LEU A 48 -0.09 -2.14 -6.58
CA LEU A 48 0.35 -3.54 -6.47
C LEU A 48 0.18 -4.33 -7.76
N GLU A 49 0.14 -3.66 -8.91
CA GLU A 49 -0.11 -4.32 -10.19
C GLU A 49 0.85 -5.47 -10.49
N ASN A 50 2.11 -5.34 -10.13
CA ASN A 50 3.12 -6.36 -10.41
C ASN A 50 3.24 -7.42 -9.32
N VAL A 51 2.60 -7.21 -8.18
CA VAL A 51 2.73 -8.12 -7.04
C VAL A 51 1.82 -9.31 -7.20
N ARG A 52 2.39 -10.51 -7.10
CA ARG A 52 1.67 -11.78 -7.21
C ARG A 52 1.50 -12.47 -5.87
N PHE A 53 2.33 -12.14 -4.90
CA PHE A 53 2.33 -12.81 -3.61
C PHE A 53 2.74 -11.85 -2.50
N ILE A 54 2.02 -11.93 -1.38
CA ILE A 54 2.37 -11.20 -0.15
C ILE A 54 2.24 -12.21 0.99
N ASP A 55 3.29 -12.33 1.80
CA ASP A 55 3.22 -13.17 3.00
C ASP A 55 2.83 -12.32 4.23
N SER A 56 2.81 -12.96 5.39
CA SER A 56 2.44 -12.28 6.64
C SER A 56 3.34 -11.09 6.96
N SER A 57 4.64 -11.16 6.60
CA SER A 57 5.58 -10.05 6.81
C SER A 57 5.19 -8.86 5.95
N GLY A 58 4.83 -9.12 4.69
CA GLY A 58 4.37 -8.07 3.78
C GLY A 58 3.08 -7.43 4.23
N LEU A 59 2.11 -8.27 4.65
CA LEU A 59 0.84 -7.76 5.18
C LEU A 59 1.10 -6.90 6.42
N GLY A 60 2.02 -7.32 7.29
CA GLY A 60 2.39 -6.57 8.49
C GLY A 60 3.01 -5.21 8.17
N ALA A 61 3.84 -5.15 7.12
CA ALA A 61 4.46 -3.90 6.68
C ALA A 61 3.39 -2.91 6.21
N LEU A 62 2.42 -3.38 5.40
CA LEU A 62 1.33 -2.55 4.93
C LEU A 62 0.43 -2.09 6.08
N LEU A 63 0.14 -2.98 7.01
CA LEU A 63 -0.68 -2.65 8.18
C LEU A 63 0.01 -1.61 9.06
N SER A 64 1.32 -1.72 9.27
CA SER A 64 2.09 -0.72 10.00
C SER A 64 1.99 0.64 9.32
N GLY A 65 2.16 0.68 8.01
CA GLY A 65 2.03 1.91 7.24
C GLY A 65 0.64 2.52 7.40
N TYR A 66 -0.39 1.71 7.30
CA TYR A 66 -1.77 2.14 7.47
C TYR A 66 -2.00 2.79 8.83
N LYS A 67 -1.58 2.10 9.91
CA LYS A 67 -1.78 2.59 11.27
C LYS A 67 -1.06 3.91 11.50
N ASN A 68 0.15 4.05 10.99
CA ASN A 68 0.93 5.27 11.14
C ASN A 68 0.35 6.43 10.33
N ALA A 69 -0.17 6.15 9.12
CA ALA A 69 -0.80 7.18 8.30
C ALA A 69 -2.07 7.70 9.00
N ILE A 70 -2.91 6.80 9.50
CA ILE A 70 -4.14 7.18 10.21
C ILE A 70 -3.82 7.99 11.46
N ALA A 71 -2.77 7.63 12.20
CA ALA A 71 -2.35 8.35 13.41
C ALA A 71 -1.96 9.81 13.10
N LYS A 72 -1.57 10.10 11.88
CA LYS A 72 -1.23 11.44 11.41
C LYS A 72 -2.38 12.08 10.60
N SER A 73 -3.59 11.57 10.74
CA SER A 73 -4.77 12.02 10.01
C SER A 73 -4.65 11.87 8.50
N GLY A 74 -3.85 10.91 8.07
CA GLY A 74 -3.64 10.60 6.67
C GLY A 74 -4.44 9.37 6.24
N LYS A 75 -4.01 8.77 5.13
CA LYS A 75 -4.69 7.65 4.50
C LYS A 75 -3.67 6.73 3.85
N LEU A 76 -3.94 5.44 3.86
CA LEU A 76 -3.19 4.49 3.07
C LEU A 76 -4.18 3.55 2.41
N ALA A 77 -4.21 3.54 1.08
CA ALA A 77 -5.08 2.70 0.29
C ALA A 77 -4.25 1.82 -0.65
N LEU A 78 -4.86 0.75 -1.14
CA LEU A 78 -4.25 -0.17 -2.07
C LEU A 78 -4.95 -0.07 -3.42
N ALA A 79 -4.21 -0.23 -4.50
CA ALA A 79 -4.79 -0.16 -5.84
C ALA A 79 -4.17 -1.21 -6.76
N CYS A 80 -4.93 -1.63 -7.76
CA CYS A 80 -4.48 -2.52 -8.82
C CYS A 80 -4.05 -3.90 -8.33
N CYS A 81 -4.68 -4.41 -7.28
CA CYS A 81 -4.34 -5.72 -6.73
C CYS A 81 -4.80 -6.85 -7.66
N LYS A 82 -3.93 -7.82 -7.87
CA LYS A 82 -4.32 -9.05 -8.55
C LYS A 82 -5.24 -9.87 -7.65
N GLN A 83 -6.06 -10.72 -8.25
CA GLN A 83 -7.04 -11.51 -7.49
C GLN A 83 -6.38 -12.36 -6.39
N GLN A 84 -5.23 -12.96 -6.66
CA GLN A 84 -4.54 -13.77 -5.67
C GLN A 84 -4.06 -12.94 -4.48
N VAL A 85 -3.75 -11.67 -4.69
CA VAL A 85 -3.38 -10.74 -3.61
C VAL A 85 -4.62 -10.33 -2.82
N ILE A 86 -5.71 -10.01 -3.52
CA ILE A 86 -7.00 -9.71 -2.87
C ILE A 86 -7.41 -10.87 -1.96
N SER A 87 -7.25 -12.10 -2.44
CA SER A 87 -7.59 -13.29 -1.66
C SER A 87 -6.80 -13.38 -0.36
N MET A 88 -5.52 -12.97 -0.37
CA MET A 88 -4.71 -12.93 0.84
C MET A 88 -5.27 -11.95 1.87
N PHE A 89 -5.74 -10.78 1.40
CA PHE A 89 -6.37 -9.80 2.29
C PHE A 89 -7.70 -10.33 2.84
N GLU A 90 -8.47 -11.03 2.00
CA GLU A 90 -9.75 -11.60 2.44
C GLU A 90 -9.54 -12.70 3.47
N LEU A 91 -8.58 -13.60 3.25
CA LEU A 91 -8.28 -14.69 4.18
C LEU A 91 -7.87 -14.18 5.56
N THR A 92 -7.15 -13.07 5.61
CA THR A 92 -6.69 -12.46 6.85
C THR A 92 -7.67 -11.43 7.39
N ARG A 93 -8.76 -11.18 6.69
CA ARG A 93 -9.77 -10.17 6.99
C ARG A 93 -9.23 -8.74 6.95
N LEU A 94 -8.07 -8.55 6.38
CA LEU A 94 -7.48 -7.21 6.24
C LEU A 94 -8.18 -6.39 5.15
N ASN A 95 -8.99 -7.04 4.30
CA ASN A 95 -9.87 -6.32 3.38
C ASN A 95 -10.90 -5.45 4.10
N ARG A 96 -11.12 -5.65 5.39
CA ARG A 96 -11.99 -4.81 6.22
C ARG A 96 -11.26 -3.58 6.76
N VAL A 97 -9.94 -3.61 6.73
CA VAL A 97 -9.10 -2.50 7.21
C VAL A 97 -8.71 -1.59 6.07
N PHE A 98 -8.22 -2.18 4.98
CA PHE A 98 -7.74 -1.42 3.83
C PHE A 98 -8.85 -1.14 2.83
N GLU A 99 -8.84 0.08 2.27
CA GLU A 99 -9.60 0.35 1.07
C GLU A 99 -8.81 -0.19 -0.10
N ILE A 100 -9.41 -1.06 -0.90
CA ILE A 100 -8.77 -1.71 -2.04
C ILE A 100 -9.51 -1.29 -3.30
N TYR A 101 -8.83 -0.54 -4.14
CA TYR A 101 -9.41 0.00 -5.38
C TYR A 101 -8.94 -0.78 -6.59
N THR A 102 -9.78 -0.86 -7.60
CA THR A 102 -9.47 -1.58 -8.84
C THR A 102 -8.30 -0.94 -9.58
N ASP A 103 -8.30 0.39 -9.64
CA ASP A 103 -7.24 1.15 -10.30
C ASP A 103 -7.08 2.54 -9.66
N LEU A 104 -6.09 3.28 -10.11
CA LEU A 104 -5.81 4.61 -9.57
C LEU A 104 -6.93 5.60 -9.86
N LYS A 105 -7.56 5.47 -11.01
CA LYS A 105 -8.67 6.36 -11.37
C LYS A 105 -9.80 6.25 -10.36
N GLU A 106 -10.11 5.03 -9.91
CA GLU A 106 -11.14 4.81 -8.90
C GLU A 106 -10.81 5.52 -7.58
N VAL A 107 -9.53 5.49 -7.18
CA VAL A 107 -9.09 6.21 -5.97
C VAL A 107 -9.37 7.70 -6.12
N PHE A 108 -8.95 8.29 -7.24
CA PHE A 108 -9.06 9.73 -7.45
C PHE A 108 -10.51 10.19 -7.62
N ASP A 109 -11.35 9.37 -8.26
CA ASP A 109 -12.76 9.67 -8.43
C ASP A 109 -13.50 9.71 -7.10
N ASN A 110 -13.06 8.92 -6.12
CA ASN A 110 -13.69 8.89 -4.80
C ASN A 110 -13.34 10.11 -3.95
N GLU A 111 -12.43 10.95 -4.40
CA GLU A 111 -12.06 12.17 -3.68
C GLU A 111 -12.99 13.35 -4.00
N ALA A 112 -13.84 13.21 -4.99
CA ALA A 112 -14.72 14.30 -5.41
C ALA A 112 -15.81 14.66 -4.37
#